data_0b6cd0c1e4bdee98dd1d4f1abb71f22c
#
_entry.id   0b6cd0c1e4bdee98dd1d4f1abb71f22c
#
_cell.length_a   1.000
_cell.length_b   1.000
_cell.length_c   1.000
_cell.angle_alpha   90.00
_cell.angle_beta   90.00
_cell.angle_gamma   90.00
#
_symmetry.space_group_name_H-M   'P 1'
#
loop_
_entity.id
_entity.type
_entity.pdbx_description
1 polymer ?
#
loop_
_entity_poly.entity_id
_entity_poly.type
_entity_poly.pdbx_seq_one_letter_code
_entity_poly.pdbx_strand_id
1 'polypeptide(L)'
;VATDGHRLALVEVSHNVGVTEEIGVILPKKTILELGKLLAEGEGDVLFERDENHLFFEVGGRVLISWMIDGQFPAYERVIPKENDKTIEFERERLTNAVKRVALLSNERSRSVKVEVTTGKVDVTSSSSEFGEAREELAVEYDGTPLTISFNAQYVLDFLNVVETDVVALSLKDDVSQAVMTPVG
;
A
#
# COMPACT_ATOMS: atom_id res chain seq x y z
N VAL A 1 -4.31 2.98 -9.81
CA VAL A 1 -3.24 3.64 -9.03
C VAL A 1 -3.84 4.68 -8.10
N ALA A 2 -3.33 4.82 -6.88
CA ALA A 2 -3.68 5.88 -5.94
C ALA A 2 -2.42 6.44 -5.27
N THR A 3 -2.38 7.75 -5.01
CA THR A 3 -1.26 8.41 -4.32
C THR A 3 -1.74 9.63 -3.54
N ASP A 4 -1.04 9.94 -2.45
CA ASP A 4 -1.22 11.14 -1.64
C ASP A 4 0.06 12.01 -1.60
N GLY A 5 1.05 11.69 -2.48
CA GLY A 5 2.35 12.35 -2.55
C GLY A 5 3.39 11.81 -1.58
N HIS A 6 3.00 10.98 -0.61
CA HIS A 6 3.89 10.32 0.35
C HIS A 6 4.00 8.81 0.11
N ARG A 7 2.96 8.22 -0.43
CA ARG A 7 2.89 6.80 -0.80
C ARG A 7 2.08 6.62 -2.09
N LEU A 8 2.28 5.50 -2.73
CA LEU A 8 1.59 5.10 -3.95
C LEU A 8 1.13 3.66 -3.82
N ALA A 9 -0.11 3.39 -4.22
CA ALA A 9 -0.65 2.05 -4.35
C ALA A 9 -0.95 1.76 -5.82
N LEU A 10 -0.48 0.62 -6.31
CA LEU A 10 -0.72 0.11 -7.65
C LEU A 10 -1.34 -1.28 -7.56
N VAL A 11 -2.44 -1.49 -8.27
CA VAL A 11 -3.05 -2.81 -8.46
C VAL A 11 -3.37 -2.98 -9.93
N GLU A 12 -3.01 -4.12 -10.49
CA GLU A 12 -3.29 -4.51 -11.87
C GLU A 12 -4.03 -5.84 -11.89
N VAL A 13 -5.07 -5.92 -12.69
CA VAL A 13 -5.84 -7.14 -12.90
C VAL A 13 -6.02 -7.35 -14.39
N SER A 14 -5.71 -8.55 -14.88
CA SER A 14 -5.94 -8.93 -16.28
C SER A 14 -7.31 -9.57 -16.40
N HIS A 15 -8.25 -8.84 -16.98
CA HIS A 15 -9.59 -9.35 -17.27
C HIS A 15 -10.10 -8.80 -18.60
N ASN A 16 -10.77 -9.66 -19.39
CA ASN A 16 -11.39 -9.19 -20.62
C ASN A 16 -12.74 -8.56 -20.31
N VAL A 17 -12.79 -7.23 -20.37
CA VAL A 17 -14.02 -6.45 -20.14
C VAL A 17 -14.71 -6.00 -21.44
N GLY A 18 -14.26 -6.50 -22.60
CA GLY A 18 -14.89 -6.22 -23.91
C GLY A 18 -14.63 -4.82 -24.46
N VAL A 19 -13.74 -4.03 -23.84
CA VAL A 19 -13.33 -2.71 -24.39
C VAL A 19 -12.16 -2.86 -25.34
N THR A 20 -12.14 -2.03 -26.39
CA THR A 20 -11.09 -2.02 -27.42
C THR A 20 -10.17 -0.82 -27.33
N GLU A 21 -10.51 0.16 -26.53
CA GLU A 21 -9.75 1.39 -26.34
C GLU A 21 -9.33 1.54 -24.87
N GLU A 22 -8.17 2.13 -24.67
CA GLU A 22 -7.70 2.49 -23.33
C GLU A 22 -8.56 3.61 -22.75
N ILE A 23 -9.03 3.42 -21.53
CA ILE A 23 -9.85 4.39 -20.79
C ILE A 23 -9.11 4.78 -19.53
N GLY A 24 -8.72 6.06 -19.44
CA GLY A 24 -8.17 6.67 -18.22
C GLY A 24 -9.22 7.52 -17.50
N VAL A 25 -9.43 7.29 -16.21
CA VAL A 25 -10.33 8.10 -15.37
C VAL A 25 -9.72 8.35 -14.01
N ILE A 26 -9.97 9.55 -13.44
CA ILE A 26 -9.57 9.87 -12.08
C ILE A 26 -10.82 9.88 -11.19
N LEU A 27 -10.83 8.94 -10.24
CA LEU A 27 -11.94 8.74 -9.31
C LEU A 27 -11.70 9.52 -8.01
N PRO A 28 -12.68 10.27 -7.51
CA PRO A 28 -12.63 10.82 -6.15
C PRO A 28 -12.54 9.69 -5.11
N LYS A 29 -11.76 9.91 -4.05
CA LYS A 29 -11.66 8.96 -2.92
C LYS A 29 -13.04 8.56 -2.36
N LYS A 30 -13.95 9.53 -2.26
CA LYS A 30 -15.32 9.27 -1.77
C LYS A 30 -16.06 8.28 -2.66
N THR A 31 -15.91 8.39 -3.97
CA THR A 31 -16.53 7.46 -4.93
C THR A 31 -16.03 6.03 -4.72
N ILE A 32 -14.72 5.84 -4.53
CA ILE A 32 -14.14 4.53 -4.24
C ILE A 32 -14.69 3.93 -2.94
N LEU A 33 -14.84 4.75 -1.90
CA LEU A 33 -15.39 4.29 -0.62
C LEU A 33 -16.86 3.87 -0.73
N GLU A 34 -17.68 4.62 -1.45
CA GLU A 34 -19.09 4.28 -1.67
C GLU A 34 -19.25 3.08 -2.62
N LEU A 35 -18.43 2.99 -3.67
CA LEU A 35 -18.39 1.82 -4.55
C LEU A 35 -18.02 0.55 -3.78
N GLY A 36 -17.03 0.62 -2.89
CA GLY A 36 -16.66 -0.50 -2.03
C GLY A 36 -17.81 -1.01 -1.16
N LYS A 37 -18.66 -0.12 -0.63
CA LYS A 37 -19.87 -0.52 0.11
C LYS A 37 -20.90 -1.18 -0.79
N LEU A 38 -21.13 -0.62 -1.98
CA LEU A 38 -22.04 -1.23 -2.94
C LEU A 38 -21.60 -2.63 -3.35
N LEU A 39 -20.30 -2.83 -3.58
CA LEU A 39 -19.73 -4.13 -3.92
C LEU A 39 -19.87 -5.15 -2.77
N ALA A 40 -19.73 -4.71 -1.53
CA ALA A 40 -19.88 -5.59 -0.35
C ALA A 40 -21.34 -6.03 -0.10
N GLU A 41 -22.31 -5.23 -0.53
CA GLU A 41 -23.74 -5.48 -0.34
C GLU A 41 -24.44 -6.04 -1.59
N GLY A 42 -23.84 -5.86 -2.77
CA GLY A 42 -24.41 -6.25 -4.06
C GLY A 42 -23.94 -7.63 -4.50
N GLU A 43 -24.77 -8.28 -5.30
CA GLU A 43 -24.44 -9.54 -5.97
C GLU A 43 -24.44 -9.33 -7.49
N GLY A 44 -23.65 -10.14 -8.21
CA GLY A 44 -23.59 -10.16 -9.67
C GLY A 44 -22.50 -9.26 -10.25
N ASP A 45 -22.67 -8.91 -11.53
CA ASP A 45 -21.71 -8.13 -12.29
C ASP A 45 -21.75 -6.64 -11.94
N VAL A 46 -20.63 -5.98 -12.15
CA VAL A 46 -20.50 -4.53 -12.07
C VAL A 46 -20.58 -3.97 -13.50
N LEU A 47 -21.61 -3.17 -13.79
CA LEU A 47 -21.66 -2.42 -15.03
C LEU A 47 -20.99 -1.06 -14.81
N PHE A 48 -20.08 -0.72 -15.71
CA PHE A 48 -19.37 0.56 -15.70
C PHE A 48 -19.62 1.31 -17.00
N GLU A 49 -20.07 2.54 -16.89
CA GLU A 49 -20.24 3.46 -18.00
C GLU A 49 -19.67 4.82 -17.66
N ARG A 50 -19.33 5.61 -18.68
CA ARG A 50 -18.93 7.01 -18.54
C ARG A 50 -19.54 7.90 -19.61
N ASP A 51 -19.80 9.15 -19.25
CA ASP A 51 -19.97 10.27 -20.20
C ASP A 51 -18.77 11.22 -20.16
N GLU A 52 -18.92 12.44 -20.61
CA GLU A 52 -17.84 13.44 -20.63
C GLU A 52 -17.36 13.82 -19.22
N ASN A 53 -18.22 13.78 -18.21
CA ASN A 53 -17.96 14.33 -16.88
C ASN A 53 -18.27 13.35 -15.75
N HIS A 54 -19.04 12.29 -16.02
CA HIS A 54 -19.55 11.40 -15.00
C HIS A 54 -19.13 9.95 -15.25
N LEU A 55 -19.09 9.24 -14.13
CA LEU A 55 -18.89 7.80 -14.06
C LEU A 55 -20.14 7.18 -13.45
N PHE A 56 -20.60 6.10 -14.04
CA PHE A 56 -21.78 5.34 -13.61
C PHE A 56 -21.35 3.93 -13.26
N PHE A 57 -21.72 3.49 -12.07
CA PHE A 57 -21.49 2.11 -11.60
C PHE A 57 -22.84 1.53 -11.21
N GLU A 58 -23.21 0.42 -11.82
CA GLU A 58 -24.41 -0.32 -11.42
C GLU A 58 -24.00 -1.66 -10.80
N VAL A 59 -24.51 -1.92 -9.60
CA VAL A 59 -24.24 -3.15 -8.83
C VAL A 59 -25.53 -3.59 -8.16
N GLY A 60 -26.03 -4.79 -8.46
CA GLY A 60 -27.22 -5.33 -7.84
C GLY A 60 -28.47 -4.45 -7.99
N GLY A 61 -28.64 -3.79 -9.14
CA GLY A 61 -29.76 -2.87 -9.42
C GLY A 61 -29.66 -1.49 -8.73
N ARG A 62 -28.53 -1.18 -8.10
CA ARG A 62 -28.24 0.15 -7.53
C ARG A 62 -27.24 0.88 -8.40
N VAL A 63 -27.44 2.16 -8.62
CA VAL A 63 -26.58 3.02 -9.45
C VAL A 63 -25.86 4.05 -8.59
N LEU A 64 -24.55 4.08 -8.68
CA LEU A 64 -23.69 5.13 -8.15
C LEU A 64 -23.23 6.03 -9.29
N ILE A 65 -23.52 7.33 -9.19
CA ILE A 65 -23.09 8.35 -10.15
C ILE A 65 -22.06 9.25 -9.49
N SER A 66 -20.93 9.44 -10.14
CA SER A 66 -19.85 10.29 -9.64
C SER A 66 -19.32 11.21 -10.73
N TRP A 67 -18.95 12.43 -10.35
CA TRP A 67 -18.11 13.26 -11.19
C TRP A 67 -16.71 12.69 -11.32
N MET A 68 -16.11 12.80 -12.51
CA MET A 68 -14.68 12.58 -12.69
C MET A 68 -13.90 13.78 -12.14
N ILE A 69 -12.70 13.53 -11.65
CA ILE A 69 -11.73 14.60 -11.39
C ILE A 69 -11.12 15.00 -12.73
N ASP A 70 -11.30 16.26 -13.11
CA ASP A 70 -10.65 16.82 -14.29
C ASP A 70 -9.16 17.07 -13.99
N GLY A 71 -8.27 16.64 -14.88
CA GLY A 71 -6.85 16.81 -14.74
C GLY A 71 -6.02 15.62 -15.28
N GLN A 72 -4.70 15.78 -15.17
CA GLN A 72 -3.76 14.72 -15.49
C GLN A 72 -3.32 14.00 -14.22
N PHE A 73 -3.44 12.68 -14.22
CA PHE A 73 -2.85 11.87 -13.18
C PHE A 73 -1.31 11.94 -13.26
N PRO A 74 -0.59 11.99 -12.14
CA PRO A 74 0.87 12.02 -12.16
C PRO A 74 1.47 10.84 -12.93
N ALA A 75 2.62 11.07 -13.60
CA ALA A 75 3.37 10.00 -14.27
C ALA A 75 4.02 9.06 -13.23
N TYR A 76 3.18 8.24 -12.59
CA TYR A 76 3.52 7.40 -11.44
C TYR A 76 4.59 6.35 -11.76
N GLU A 77 4.71 5.91 -13.02
CA GLU A 77 5.71 4.93 -13.45
C GLU A 77 7.15 5.45 -13.23
N ARG A 78 7.32 6.77 -13.15
CA ARG A 78 8.61 7.41 -12.87
C ARG A 78 8.95 7.43 -11.39
N VAL A 79 7.95 7.25 -10.53
CA VAL A 79 8.11 7.27 -9.07
C VAL A 79 8.38 5.87 -8.53
N ILE A 80 7.91 4.84 -9.23
CA ILE A 80 8.14 3.44 -8.84
C ILE A 80 9.62 3.11 -9.05
N PRO A 81 10.37 2.77 -7.97
CA PRO A 81 11.79 2.47 -8.08
C PRO A 81 12.01 1.18 -8.87
N LYS A 82 13.00 1.20 -9.77
CA LYS A 82 13.38 0.07 -10.62
C LYS A 82 14.69 -0.59 -10.21
N GLU A 83 15.39 0.02 -9.27
CA GLU A 83 16.77 -0.35 -8.90
C GLU A 83 16.87 -0.82 -7.44
N ASN A 84 15.77 -1.23 -6.82
CA ASN A 84 15.80 -1.83 -5.49
C ASN A 84 16.41 -3.23 -5.61
N ASP A 85 17.60 -3.39 -5.03
CA ASP A 85 18.44 -4.61 -5.14
C ASP A 85 18.46 -5.45 -3.85
N LYS A 86 17.82 -4.96 -2.78
CA LYS A 86 17.70 -5.66 -1.49
C LYS A 86 16.26 -6.02 -1.26
N THR A 87 15.96 -7.31 -1.21
CA THR A 87 14.60 -7.79 -0.96
C THR A 87 14.59 -8.65 0.29
N ILE A 88 13.67 -8.36 1.20
CA ILE A 88 13.45 -9.06 2.45
C ILE A 88 12.02 -9.58 2.46
N GLU A 89 11.84 -10.86 2.66
CA GLU A 89 10.54 -11.49 2.80
C GLU A 89 10.16 -11.62 4.27
N PHE A 90 8.89 -11.39 4.56
CA PHE A 90 8.30 -11.47 5.89
C PHE A 90 7.03 -12.29 5.86
N GLU A 91 6.83 -13.09 6.91
CA GLU A 91 5.50 -13.56 7.24
C GLU A 91 4.62 -12.35 7.61
N ARG A 92 3.55 -12.13 6.82
CA ARG A 92 2.69 -10.93 6.89
C ARG A 92 2.15 -10.67 8.29
N GLU A 93 1.64 -11.70 8.95
CA GLU A 93 1.04 -11.56 10.28
C GLU A 93 2.09 -11.18 11.34
N ARG A 94 3.29 -11.78 11.29
CA ARG A 94 4.37 -11.45 12.22
C ARG A 94 4.84 -10.02 12.05
N LEU A 95 5.05 -9.56 10.79
CA LEU A 95 5.42 -8.17 10.52
C LEU A 95 4.31 -7.21 10.98
N THR A 96 3.05 -7.52 10.68
CA THR A 96 1.90 -6.71 11.11
C THR A 96 1.87 -6.52 12.63
N ASN A 97 2.03 -7.61 13.38
CA ASN A 97 1.99 -7.59 14.83
C ASN A 97 3.19 -6.85 15.43
N ALA A 98 4.39 -7.01 14.86
CA ALA A 98 5.60 -6.29 15.28
C ALA A 98 5.44 -4.78 15.07
N VAL A 99 5.03 -4.36 13.87
CA VAL A 99 4.81 -2.94 13.56
C VAL A 99 3.72 -2.34 14.44
N LYS A 100 2.60 -3.03 14.67
CA LYS A 100 1.52 -2.57 15.57
C LYS A 100 2.03 -2.33 16.98
N ARG A 101 2.80 -3.27 17.56
CA ARG A 101 3.32 -3.14 18.93
C ARG A 101 4.32 -2.00 19.04
N VAL A 102 5.27 -1.93 18.13
CA VAL A 102 6.30 -0.89 18.12
C VAL A 102 5.68 0.50 17.88
N ALA A 103 4.69 0.61 17.04
CA ALA A 103 4.01 1.87 16.73
C ALA A 103 3.31 2.51 17.93
N LEU A 104 2.96 1.74 18.99
CA LEU A 104 2.35 2.27 20.22
C LEU A 104 3.25 3.29 20.92
N LEU A 105 4.57 3.17 20.79
CA LEU A 105 5.54 4.10 21.37
C LEU A 105 6.14 5.05 20.32
N SER A 106 5.59 5.11 19.11
CA SER A 106 6.04 6.05 18.11
C SER A 106 5.54 7.46 18.40
N ASN A 107 6.27 8.45 17.90
CA ASN A 107 5.84 9.85 17.98
C ASN A 107 4.50 10.04 17.24
N GLU A 108 3.53 10.68 17.88
CA GLU A 108 2.16 10.85 17.34
C GLU A 108 2.10 11.60 16.00
N ARG A 109 3.06 12.51 15.75
CA ARG A 109 3.09 13.30 14.51
C ARG A 109 3.73 12.53 13.35
N SER A 110 4.89 11.92 13.59
CA SER A 110 5.64 11.23 12.53
C SER A 110 5.17 9.80 12.33
N ARG A 111 4.66 9.16 13.39
CA ARG A 111 4.37 7.72 13.45
C ARG A 111 5.51 6.88 12.91
N SER A 112 6.74 7.36 13.15
CA SER A 112 7.96 6.78 12.58
C SER A 112 8.34 5.52 13.32
N VAL A 113 8.59 4.47 12.54
CA VAL A 113 9.26 3.25 12.98
C VAL A 113 10.54 3.08 12.19
N LYS A 114 11.63 2.73 12.88
CA LYS A 114 12.92 2.44 12.28
C LYS A 114 13.02 0.95 12.02
N VAL A 115 13.44 0.59 10.84
CA VAL A 115 13.67 -0.79 10.40
C VAL A 115 15.17 -0.94 10.13
N GLU A 116 15.83 -1.77 10.90
CA GLU A 116 17.25 -2.08 10.77
C GLU A 116 17.39 -3.52 10.28
N VAL A 117 17.88 -3.65 9.05
CA VAL A 117 18.08 -4.92 8.36
C VAL A 117 19.52 -5.35 8.52
N THR A 118 19.74 -6.54 9.01
CA THR A 118 21.05 -7.19 9.12
C THR A 118 20.96 -8.64 8.69
N THR A 119 22.09 -9.33 8.56
CA THR A 119 22.11 -10.74 8.20
C THR A 119 21.25 -11.58 9.15
N GLY A 120 20.25 -12.25 8.58
CA GLY A 120 19.35 -13.15 9.29
C GLY A 120 18.28 -12.50 10.13
N LYS A 121 18.22 -11.15 10.24
CA LYS A 121 17.23 -10.50 11.09
C LYS A 121 16.90 -9.06 10.70
N VAL A 122 15.72 -8.65 11.12
CA VAL A 122 15.24 -7.27 11.06
C VAL A 122 14.81 -6.84 12.46
N ASP A 123 15.33 -5.71 12.91
CA ASP A 123 14.87 -5.01 14.10
C ASP A 123 13.92 -3.87 13.74
N VAL A 124 12.71 -3.91 14.27
CA VAL A 124 11.73 -2.80 14.15
C VAL A 124 11.70 -2.07 15.48
N THR A 125 12.00 -0.77 15.45
CA THR A 125 12.11 0.04 16.68
C THR A 125 11.34 1.35 16.56
N SER A 126 10.88 1.86 17.69
CA SER A 126 10.42 3.23 17.84
C SER A 126 10.85 3.78 19.19
N SER A 127 10.93 5.09 19.30
CA SER A 127 11.24 5.77 20.56
C SER A 127 10.36 6.99 20.76
N SER A 128 9.97 7.19 22.01
CA SER A 128 9.28 8.39 22.48
C SER A 128 10.03 8.94 23.70
N SER A 129 10.21 10.25 23.76
CA SER A 129 10.82 10.91 24.92
C SER A 129 10.00 10.75 26.20
N GLU A 130 8.70 10.46 26.09
CA GLU A 130 7.78 10.34 27.23
C GLU A 130 7.59 8.89 27.68
N PHE A 131 7.55 7.94 26.73
CA PHE A 131 7.15 6.55 26.98
C PHE A 131 8.28 5.54 26.85
N GLY A 132 9.46 5.96 26.37
CA GLY A 132 10.62 5.09 26.22
C GLY A 132 10.75 4.49 24.81
N GLU A 133 11.29 3.27 24.72
CA GLU A 133 11.63 2.61 23.47
C GLU A 133 10.91 1.26 23.36
N ALA A 134 10.44 0.94 22.15
CA ALA A 134 9.93 -0.38 21.78
C ALA A 134 10.80 -1.00 20.70
N ARG A 135 11.04 -2.31 20.80
CA ARG A 135 11.81 -3.09 19.85
C ARG A 135 11.19 -4.46 19.63
N GLU A 136 11.09 -4.87 18.38
CA GLU A 136 10.72 -6.21 17.96
C GLU A 136 11.78 -6.73 16.99
N GLU A 137 12.19 -7.98 17.19
CA GLU A 137 13.12 -8.66 16.31
C GLU A 137 12.38 -9.72 15.49
N LEU A 138 12.61 -9.69 14.18
CA LEU A 138 12.07 -10.63 13.21
C LEU A 138 13.20 -11.40 12.55
N ALA A 139 13.19 -12.73 12.65
CA ALA A 139 14.10 -13.56 11.88
C ALA A 139 13.66 -13.56 10.42
N VAL A 140 14.62 -13.35 9.51
CA VAL A 140 14.40 -13.28 8.06
C VAL A 140 15.53 -13.97 7.32
N GLU A 141 15.28 -14.40 6.09
CA GLU A 141 16.32 -14.91 5.19
C GLU A 141 16.91 -13.73 4.40
N TYR A 142 17.95 -13.13 4.97
CA TYR A 142 18.66 -12.02 4.34
C TYR A 142 20.16 -12.12 4.65
N ASP A 143 21.00 -12.00 3.63
CA ASP A 143 22.48 -12.05 3.72
C ASP A 143 23.18 -10.84 3.06
N GLY A 144 22.39 -9.85 2.66
CA GLY A 144 22.88 -8.64 2.02
C GLY A 144 23.52 -7.63 3.00
N THR A 145 23.88 -6.48 2.47
CA THR A 145 24.49 -5.40 3.26
C THR A 145 23.49 -4.84 4.29
N PRO A 146 23.96 -4.57 5.53
CA PRO A 146 23.13 -3.93 6.54
C PRO A 146 22.57 -2.58 6.07
N LEU A 147 21.32 -2.33 6.42
CA LEU A 147 20.61 -1.09 6.04
C LEU A 147 19.67 -0.67 7.16
N THR A 148 19.58 0.64 7.39
CA THR A 148 18.61 1.24 8.31
C THR A 148 17.75 2.24 7.58
N ILE A 149 16.43 2.10 7.65
CA ILE A 149 15.46 2.98 7.03
C ILE A 149 14.30 3.24 7.99
N SER A 150 13.60 4.36 7.83
CA SER A 150 12.43 4.68 8.64
C SER A 150 11.19 4.82 7.79
N PHE A 151 10.08 4.32 8.30
CA PHE A 151 8.77 4.37 7.67
C PHE A 151 7.73 4.99 8.59
N ASN A 152 6.68 5.54 8.00
CA ASN A 152 5.45 5.77 8.73
C ASN A 152 4.74 4.42 8.96
N ALA A 153 4.59 4.03 10.22
CA ALA A 153 3.99 2.74 10.58
C ALA A 153 2.58 2.56 10.01
N GLN A 154 1.78 3.63 9.93
CA GLN A 154 0.44 3.56 9.39
C GLN A 154 0.45 3.19 7.90
N TYR A 155 1.42 3.71 7.12
CA TYR A 155 1.51 3.39 5.69
C TYR A 155 1.85 1.92 5.47
N VAL A 156 2.76 1.39 6.30
CA VAL A 156 3.10 -0.05 6.28
C VAL A 156 1.88 -0.90 6.67
N LEU A 157 1.19 -0.53 7.74
CA LEU A 157 0.00 -1.25 8.21
C LEU A 157 -1.17 -1.20 7.21
N ASP A 158 -1.36 -0.08 6.51
CA ASP A 158 -2.41 0.04 5.50
C ASP A 158 -2.20 -0.97 4.35
N PHE A 159 -0.95 -1.18 3.92
CA PHE A 159 -0.62 -2.22 2.96
C PHE A 159 -0.86 -3.63 3.53
N LEU A 160 -0.30 -3.92 4.70
CA LEU A 160 -0.40 -5.24 5.32
C LEU A 160 -1.84 -5.68 5.63
N ASN A 161 -2.75 -4.72 5.85
CA ASN A 161 -4.16 -4.99 6.14
C ASN A 161 -4.99 -5.34 4.89
N VAL A 162 -4.54 -5.00 3.69
CA VAL A 162 -5.29 -5.26 2.44
C VAL A 162 -4.71 -6.40 1.61
N VAL A 163 -3.48 -6.81 1.90
CA VAL A 163 -2.84 -7.95 1.22
C VAL A 163 -3.36 -9.25 1.82
N GLU A 164 -3.67 -10.22 0.93
CA GLU A 164 -4.24 -11.52 1.32
C GLU A 164 -3.19 -12.64 1.40
N THR A 165 -2.00 -12.45 0.81
CA THR A 165 -0.92 -13.45 0.86
C THR A 165 -0.31 -13.57 2.26
N ASP A 166 0.17 -14.76 2.59
CA ASP A 166 0.83 -15.03 3.89
C ASP A 166 2.23 -14.41 3.97
N VAL A 167 2.85 -14.19 2.82
CA VAL A 167 4.19 -13.62 2.71
C VAL A 167 4.15 -12.30 1.94
N VAL A 168 4.93 -11.35 2.40
CA VAL A 168 5.14 -10.04 1.74
C VAL A 168 6.63 -9.77 1.59
N ALA A 169 7.01 -9.09 0.53
CA ALA A 169 8.37 -8.65 0.28
C ALA A 169 8.52 -7.14 0.45
N LEU A 170 9.61 -6.71 1.08
CA LEU A 170 10.07 -5.34 1.16
C LEU A 170 11.33 -5.19 0.31
N SER A 171 11.28 -4.39 -0.74
CA SER A 171 12.39 -4.14 -1.63
C SER A 171 12.96 -2.74 -1.39
N LEU A 172 14.26 -2.66 -1.19
CA LEU A 172 15.02 -1.46 -0.80
C LEU A 172 16.24 -1.27 -1.71
N LYS A 173 16.71 -0.03 -1.82
CA LYS A 173 18.00 0.32 -2.43
C LYS A 173 18.98 0.83 -1.36
N ASP A 174 18.59 1.87 -0.67
CA ASP A 174 19.36 2.58 0.35
C ASP A 174 18.43 3.17 1.42
N ASP A 175 18.97 3.98 2.34
CA ASP A 175 18.27 4.56 3.48
C ASP A 175 17.40 5.78 3.15
N VAL A 176 17.46 6.29 1.91
CA VAL A 176 16.73 7.49 1.48
C VAL A 176 15.85 7.29 0.25
N SER A 177 16.09 6.23 -0.52
CA SER A 177 15.28 5.90 -1.71
C SER A 177 13.93 5.31 -1.33
N GLN A 178 13.00 5.36 -2.28
CA GLN A 178 11.66 4.79 -2.11
C GLN A 178 11.75 3.27 -1.94
N ALA A 179 11.01 2.77 -0.97
CA ALA A 179 10.80 1.35 -0.76
C ALA A 179 9.57 0.86 -1.52
N VAL A 180 9.55 -0.42 -1.87
CA VAL A 180 8.38 -1.10 -2.44
C VAL A 180 8.00 -2.28 -1.59
N MET A 181 6.72 -2.41 -1.27
CA MET A 181 6.16 -3.62 -0.66
C MET A 181 5.25 -4.32 -1.67
N THR A 182 5.41 -5.63 -1.79
CA THR A 182 4.63 -6.46 -2.70
C THR A 182 4.14 -7.73 -2.01
N PRO A 183 2.96 -8.26 -2.39
CA PRO A 183 2.60 -9.62 -2.01
C PRO A 183 3.55 -10.62 -2.67
N VAL A 184 3.77 -11.77 -2.03
CA VAL A 184 4.53 -12.91 -2.55
C VAL A 184 3.59 -14.11 -2.64
N GLY A 185 3.45 -14.68 -3.84
CA GLY A 185 2.57 -15.83 -4.09
C GLY A 185 1.87 -15.77 -5.42
#